data_52e879c1ea6d54ea9be8400319201f1b
#
_entry.id   52e879c1ea6d54ea9be8400319201f1b
#
_cell.length_a   1.000
_cell.length_b   1.000
_cell.length_c   1.000
_cell.angle_alpha   90.00
_cell.angle_beta   90.00
_cell.angle_gamma   90.00
#
_symmetry.space_group_name_H-M   'P 1'
#
loop_
_entity.id
_entity.type
_entity.pdbx_description
1 polymer ?
#
loop_
_entity_poly.entity_id
_entity_poly.type
_entity_poly.pdbx_seq_one_letter_code
_entity_poly.pdbx_strand_id
1 'polypeptide(L)'
;MTRISLISFTLIMIVSQASHALADPLADKVTSMNAQWDAAINNADFDALLPLYADDGRLMPPGAQPVIGPLAIRDFFAGRGRSVRNHKVELVDVLPIGSYAYTTSHFTATLMVNEKAAAISGSTVRLLERQPDGQWKIKSHIFVKE
;
A
#
# COMPACT_ATOMS: atom_id res chain seq x y z
N MET A 1 62.41 12.05 -47.52
CA MET A 1 62.20 11.62 -46.15
C MET A 1 60.83 12.09 -45.72
N THR A 2 59.80 11.25 -45.89
CA THR A 2 58.39 11.57 -45.65
C THR A 2 57.92 10.93 -44.34
N ARG A 3 57.62 11.74 -43.35
CA ARG A 3 57.11 11.25 -42.05
C ARG A 3 55.59 11.08 -42.15
N ILE A 4 55.11 9.84 -42.01
CA ILE A 4 53.74 9.49 -41.94
C ILE A 4 53.34 9.57 -40.41
N SER A 5 52.43 10.50 -40.09
CA SER A 5 51.93 10.66 -38.75
C SER A 5 50.68 9.78 -38.61
N LEU A 6 50.74 8.74 -37.74
CA LEU A 6 49.60 7.91 -37.40
C LEU A 6 48.73 8.67 -36.37
N ILE A 7 47.55 9.03 -36.79
CA ILE A 7 46.51 9.56 -35.88
C ILE A 7 45.75 8.35 -35.30
N SER A 8 45.97 8.07 -34.00
CA SER A 8 45.22 7.04 -33.28
C SER A 8 43.81 7.60 -32.91
N PHE A 9 42.80 7.03 -33.52
CA PHE A 9 41.40 7.31 -33.16
C PHE A 9 41.02 6.42 -31.98
N THR A 10 40.94 6.99 -30.77
CA THR A 10 40.44 6.29 -29.58
C THR A 10 38.91 6.36 -29.61
N LEU A 11 38.28 5.25 -29.92
CA LEU A 11 36.82 5.10 -29.87
C LEU A 11 36.38 4.99 -28.41
N ILE A 12 35.83 6.06 -27.84
CA ILE A 12 35.23 6.04 -26.53
C ILE A 12 33.85 5.40 -26.67
N MET A 13 33.72 4.14 -26.24
CA MET A 13 32.42 3.51 -26.06
C MET A 13 31.76 4.09 -24.81
N ILE A 14 30.76 4.94 -24.99
CA ILE A 14 29.83 5.35 -23.90
C ILE A 14 28.88 4.18 -23.68
N VAL A 15 29.16 3.37 -22.67
CA VAL A 15 28.20 2.37 -22.17
C VAL A 15 27.13 3.14 -21.40
N SER A 16 26.02 3.42 -22.08
CA SER A 16 24.80 3.91 -21.40
C SER A 16 24.28 2.81 -20.49
N GLN A 17 24.57 2.91 -19.20
CA GLN A 17 23.94 2.09 -18.17
C GLN A 17 22.50 2.57 -18.02
N ALA A 18 21.58 1.90 -18.70
CA ALA A 18 20.18 2.01 -18.38
C ALA A 18 20.01 1.44 -16.96
N SER A 19 19.93 2.34 -15.96
CA SER A 19 19.49 1.98 -14.62
C SER A 19 18.05 1.48 -14.73
N HIS A 20 17.89 0.17 -14.85
CA HIS A 20 16.62 -0.46 -14.53
C HIS A 20 16.45 -0.22 -13.02
N ALA A 21 15.60 0.73 -12.66
CA ALA A 21 15.11 0.83 -11.29
C ALA A 21 14.47 -0.53 -11.01
N LEU A 22 15.15 -1.38 -10.24
CA LEU A 22 14.58 -2.61 -9.71
C LEU A 22 13.37 -2.16 -8.88
N ALA A 23 12.17 -2.62 -9.27
CA ALA A 23 10.97 -2.39 -8.49
C ALA A 23 11.28 -2.77 -7.03
N ASP A 24 10.92 -1.89 -6.08
CA ASP A 24 11.15 -2.17 -4.66
C ASP A 24 10.24 -3.36 -4.26
N PRO A 25 10.80 -4.53 -3.89
CA PRO A 25 10.00 -5.71 -3.56
C PRO A 25 9.01 -5.45 -2.43
N LEU A 26 9.31 -4.47 -1.56
CA LEU A 26 8.40 -4.07 -0.49
C LEU A 26 7.24 -3.23 -1.04
N ALA A 27 7.48 -2.31 -1.97
CA ALA A 27 6.42 -1.54 -2.63
C ALA A 27 5.45 -2.46 -3.39
N ASP A 28 5.96 -3.47 -4.09
CA ASP A 28 5.13 -4.47 -4.78
C ASP A 28 4.29 -5.27 -3.77
N LYS A 29 4.89 -5.64 -2.63
CA LYS A 29 4.16 -6.35 -1.57
C LYS A 29 3.05 -5.50 -0.96
N VAL A 30 3.32 -4.21 -0.71
CA VAL A 30 2.31 -3.27 -0.17
C VAL A 30 1.20 -3.03 -1.20
N THR A 31 1.53 -2.89 -2.47
CA THR A 31 0.56 -2.75 -3.56
C THR A 31 -0.35 -3.98 -3.65
N SER A 32 0.22 -5.18 -3.54
CA SER A 32 -0.56 -6.43 -3.49
C SER A 32 -1.47 -6.49 -2.26
N MET A 33 -0.99 -6.04 -1.09
CA MET A 33 -1.80 -5.96 0.13
C MET A 33 -2.95 -4.96 -0.02
N ASN A 34 -2.72 -3.81 -0.67
CA ASN A 34 -3.76 -2.83 -0.99
C ASN A 34 -4.82 -3.42 -1.89
N ALA A 35 -4.43 -4.17 -2.94
CA ALA A 35 -5.38 -4.83 -3.84
C ALA A 35 -6.23 -5.89 -3.13
N GLN A 36 -5.66 -6.67 -2.20
CA GLN A 36 -6.42 -7.61 -1.36
C GLN A 36 -7.42 -6.89 -0.46
N TRP A 37 -7.00 -5.77 0.12
CA TRP A 37 -7.84 -4.91 0.95
C TRP A 37 -9.03 -4.36 0.14
N ASP A 38 -8.76 -3.81 -1.06
CA ASP A 38 -9.77 -3.29 -1.97
C ASP A 38 -10.77 -4.37 -2.37
N ALA A 39 -10.30 -5.57 -2.71
CA ALA A 39 -11.14 -6.71 -3.05
C ALA A 39 -12.08 -7.08 -1.89
N ALA A 40 -11.55 -7.17 -0.67
CA ALA A 40 -12.33 -7.47 0.53
C ALA A 40 -13.46 -6.45 0.76
N ILE A 41 -13.16 -5.16 0.68
CA ILE A 41 -14.15 -4.09 0.85
C ILE A 41 -15.20 -4.09 -0.27
N ASN A 42 -14.75 -4.17 -1.53
CA ASN A 42 -15.63 -4.09 -2.69
C ASN A 42 -16.60 -5.29 -2.79
N ASN A 43 -16.17 -6.46 -2.34
CA ASN A 43 -16.98 -7.66 -2.33
C ASN A 43 -17.77 -7.85 -1.01
N ALA A 44 -17.59 -6.96 -0.03
CA ALA A 44 -18.09 -7.10 1.34
C ALA A 44 -17.68 -8.44 1.99
N ASP A 45 -16.51 -8.96 1.59
CA ASP A 45 -15.84 -10.13 2.19
C ASP A 45 -14.88 -9.66 3.27
N PHE A 46 -15.43 -9.35 4.43
CA PHE A 46 -14.65 -8.80 5.53
C PHE A 46 -13.78 -9.85 6.24
N ASP A 47 -14.05 -11.13 6.06
CA ASP A 47 -13.19 -12.20 6.56
C ASP A 47 -11.82 -12.21 5.83
N ALA A 48 -11.78 -11.79 4.57
CA ALA A 48 -10.54 -11.60 3.82
C ALA A 48 -9.61 -10.52 4.39
N LEU A 49 -10.08 -9.67 5.31
CA LEU A 49 -9.24 -8.71 6.03
C LEU A 49 -8.41 -9.37 7.15
N LEU A 50 -8.88 -10.48 7.71
CA LEU A 50 -8.26 -11.11 8.88
C LEU A 50 -6.76 -11.39 8.70
N PRO A 51 -6.30 -12.01 7.60
CA PRO A 51 -4.89 -12.33 7.42
C PRO A 51 -4.00 -11.09 7.18
N LEU A 52 -4.59 -9.95 6.82
CA LEU A 52 -3.83 -8.74 6.54
C LEU A 52 -3.36 -8.02 7.80
N TYR A 53 -3.98 -8.28 8.96
CA TYR A 53 -3.64 -7.63 10.22
C TYR A 53 -2.81 -8.54 11.12
N ALA A 54 -1.91 -7.93 11.90
CA ALA A 54 -1.25 -8.61 13.02
C ALA A 54 -2.27 -8.93 14.12
N ASP A 55 -1.99 -9.91 14.97
CA ASP A 55 -2.92 -10.37 16.02
C ASP A 55 -3.31 -9.25 16.99
N ASP A 56 -2.40 -8.31 17.25
CA ASP A 56 -2.63 -7.10 18.03
C ASP A 56 -2.75 -5.83 17.14
N GLY A 57 -3.06 -6.03 15.86
CA GLY A 57 -3.23 -4.96 14.88
C GLY A 57 -4.31 -3.97 15.31
N ARG A 58 -4.13 -2.70 14.96
CA ARG A 58 -5.02 -1.61 15.38
C ARG A 58 -5.54 -0.84 14.19
N LEU A 59 -6.84 -0.60 14.21
CA LEU A 59 -7.49 0.35 13.31
C LEU A 59 -7.86 1.59 14.13
N MET A 60 -7.50 2.76 13.64
CA MET A 60 -7.84 4.06 14.23
C MET A 60 -8.75 4.83 13.27
N PRO A 61 -10.07 4.59 13.34
CA PRO A 61 -11.02 5.26 12.46
C PRO A 61 -11.26 6.70 12.93
N PRO A 62 -11.54 7.64 12.02
CA PRO A 62 -11.84 9.02 12.39
C PRO A 62 -13.10 9.11 13.26
N GLY A 63 -13.00 9.85 14.37
CA GLY A 63 -14.11 10.11 15.27
C GLY A 63 -14.60 8.91 16.07
N ALA A 64 -13.84 7.81 16.15
CA ALA A 64 -14.18 6.64 16.94
C ALA A 64 -12.98 6.14 17.76
N GLN A 65 -13.25 5.28 18.73
CA GLN A 65 -12.20 4.64 19.52
C GLN A 65 -11.39 3.65 18.67
N PRO A 66 -10.12 3.42 19.00
CA PRO A 66 -9.31 2.40 18.35
C PRO A 66 -9.96 1.02 18.43
N VAL A 67 -9.91 0.28 17.33
CA VAL A 67 -10.40 -1.10 17.22
C VAL A 67 -9.18 -2.02 17.21
N ILE A 68 -9.11 -3.01 18.09
CA ILE A 68 -7.91 -3.84 18.30
C ILE A 68 -8.22 -5.29 17.96
N GLY A 69 -7.34 -5.87 17.17
CA GLY A 69 -7.36 -7.26 16.74
C GLY A 69 -8.19 -7.50 15.47
N PRO A 70 -7.79 -8.51 14.68
CA PRO A 70 -8.38 -8.78 13.35
C PRO A 70 -9.89 -8.99 13.39
N LEU A 71 -10.41 -9.75 14.36
CA LEU A 71 -11.84 -10.02 14.47
C LEU A 71 -12.66 -8.75 14.73
N ALA A 72 -12.22 -7.91 15.66
CA ALA A 72 -12.90 -6.65 15.96
C ALA A 72 -12.84 -5.68 14.76
N ILE A 73 -11.73 -5.67 14.01
CA ILE A 73 -11.57 -4.88 12.79
C ILE A 73 -12.52 -5.39 11.70
N ARG A 74 -12.61 -6.71 11.51
CA ARG A 74 -13.56 -7.34 10.61
C ARG A 74 -15.00 -6.90 10.94
N ASP A 75 -15.40 -6.98 12.22
CA ASP A 75 -16.73 -6.63 12.68
C ASP A 75 -17.03 -5.13 12.51
N PHE A 76 -16.03 -4.27 12.73
CA PHE A 76 -16.14 -2.85 12.45
C PHE A 76 -16.51 -2.58 10.98
N PHE A 77 -15.84 -3.24 10.04
CA PHE A 77 -16.14 -3.08 8.62
C PHE A 77 -17.44 -3.80 8.21
N ALA A 78 -17.75 -4.95 8.77
CA ALA A 78 -19.01 -5.64 8.50
C ALA A 78 -20.23 -4.78 8.88
N GLY A 79 -20.12 -3.98 9.94
CA GLY A 79 -21.18 -3.06 10.37
C GLY A 79 -21.31 -1.79 9.50
N ARG A 80 -20.24 -1.38 8.81
CA ARG A 80 -20.19 -0.08 8.11
C ARG A 80 -19.80 -0.19 6.62
N GLY A 81 -19.00 -1.19 6.26
CA GLY A 81 -18.40 -1.29 4.92
C GLY A 81 -19.36 -1.69 3.82
N ARG A 82 -20.55 -2.22 4.13
CA ARG A 82 -21.55 -2.65 3.12
C ARG A 82 -22.07 -1.51 2.24
N SER A 83 -21.91 -0.26 2.69
CA SER A 83 -22.27 0.95 1.94
C SER A 83 -21.12 1.49 1.08
N VAL A 84 -19.90 0.92 1.17
CA VAL A 84 -18.74 1.34 0.38
C VAL A 84 -18.68 0.54 -0.92
N ARG A 85 -18.40 1.22 -2.03
CA ARG A 85 -18.23 0.66 -3.38
C ARG A 85 -17.04 1.32 -4.06
N ASN A 86 -16.49 0.65 -5.07
CA ASN A 86 -15.42 1.20 -5.92
C ASN A 86 -14.23 1.70 -5.09
N HIS A 87 -13.96 1.00 -3.98
CA HIS A 87 -12.83 1.34 -3.11
C HIS A 87 -11.53 1.02 -3.84
N LYS A 88 -10.59 1.96 -3.82
CA LYS A 88 -9.27 1.82 -4.42
C LYS A 88 -8.25 2.52 -3.54
N VAL A 89 -7.17 1.81 -3.21
CA VAL A 89 -6.01 2.34 -2.48
C VAL A 89 -4.82 2.37 -3.40
N GLU A 90 -4.20 3.52 -3.54
CA GLU A 90 -2.97 3.72 -4.32
C GLU A 90 -1.81 4.06 -3.38
N LEU A 91 -0.74 3.27 -3.46
CA LEU A 91 0.46 3.50 -2.68
C LEU A 91 1.11 4.82 -3.11
N VAL A 92 1.41 5.69 -2.15
CA VAL A 92 2.15 6.94 -2.37
C VAL A 92 3.62 6.74 -2.02
N ASP A 93 3.90 6.15 -0.84
CA ASP A 93 5.26 5.95 -0.38
C ASP A 93 5.34 4.76 0.59
N VAL A 94 6.52 4.14 0.63
CA VAL A 94 6.87 3.10 1.59
C VAL A 94 8.29 3.30 2.10
N LEU A 95 8.43 3.36 3.42
CA LEU A 95 9.72 3.53 4.10
C LEU A 95 9.98 2.31 4.99
N PRO A 96 10.96 1.45 4.66
CA PRO A 96 11.36 0.35 5.52
C PRO A 96 12.10 0.84 6.76
N ILE A 97 11.78 0.30 7.94
CA ILE A 97 12.38 0.64 9.24
C ILE A 97 12.65 -0.66 10.00
N GLY A 98 13.75 -1.34 9.71
CA GLY A 98 14.06 -2.64 10.31
C GLY A 98 13.02 -3.70 9.99
N SER A 99 12.36 -4.26 11.02
CA SER A 99 11.25 -5.21 10.87
C SER A 99 9.89 -4.53 10.64
N TYR A 100 9.86 -3.22 10.52
CA TYR A 100 8.66 -2.44 10.25
C TYR A 100 8.73 -1.74 8.89
N ALA A 101 7.59 -1.32 8.38
CA ALA A 101 7.50 -0.42 7.25
C ALA A 101 6.39 0.61 7.50
N TYR A 102 6.72 1.88 7.31
CA TYR A 102 5.75 2.97 7.27
C TYR A 102 5.26 3.12 5.85
N THR A 103 3.95 3.21 5.65
CA THR A 103 3.36 3.40 4.32
C THR A 103 2.34 4.53 4.33
N THR A 104 2.32 5.30 3.26
CA THR A 104 1.26 6.26 2.97
C THR A 104 0.58 5.88 1.66
N SER A 105 -0.72 6.04 1.62
CA SER A 105 -1.52 5.76 0.43
C SER A 105 -2.67 6.75 0.34
N HIS A 106 -3.13 6.99 -0.87
CA HIS A 106 -4.38 7.69 -1.13
C HIS A 106 -5.50 6.68 -1.41
N PHE A 107 -6.71 6.96 -0.96
CA PHE A 107 -7.86 6.13 -1.29
C PHE A 107 -8.99 6.94 -1.91
N THR A 108 -9.74 6.28 -2.77
CA THR A 108 -11.00 6.77 -3.31
C THR A 108 -12.07 5.69 -3.11
N ALA A 109 -13.32 6.11 -2.95
CA ALA A 109 -14.45 5.18 -2.89
C ALA A 109 -15.76 5.89 -3.21
N THR A 110 -16.83 5.11 -3.36
CA THR A 110 -18.20 5.58 -3.42
C THR A 110 -18.93 5.14 -2.15
N LEU A 111 -19.43 6.08 -1.38
CA LEU A 111 -20.27 5.81 -0.20
C LEU A 111 -21.73 5.88 -0.60
N MET A 112 -22.49 4.83 -0.31
CA MET A 112 -23.94 4.80 -0.50
C MET A 112 -24.65 5.21 0.79
N VAL A 113 -25.38 6.33 0.76
CA VAL A 113 -26.16 6.84 1.90
C VAL A 113 -27.59 7.09 1.43
N ASN A 114 -28.58 6.39 1.99
CA ASN A 114 -29.98 6.52 1.61
C ASN A 114 -30.17 6.43 0.08
N GLU A 115 -29.56 5.41 -0.54
CA GLU A 115 -29.58 5.15 -2.00
C GLU A 115 -28.88 6.21 -2.86
N LYS A 116 -28.28 7.22 -2.26
CA LYS A 116 -27.50 8.24 -2.96
C LYS A 116 -26.01 7.90 -2.90
N ALA A 117 -25.37 7.99 -4.07
CA ALA A 117 -23.93 7.80 -4.19
C ALA A 117 -23.20 9.12 -3.90
N ALA A 118 -22.19 9.08 -3.04
CA ALA A 118 -21.27 10.18 -2.79
C ALA A 118 -19.84 9.70 -3.00
N ALA A 119 -19.06 10.40 -3.82
CA ALA A 119 -17.63 10.15 -3.94
C ALA A 119 -16.94 10.59 -2.63
N ILE A 120 -16.04 9.77 -2.16
CA ILE A 120 -15.16 10.08 -1.03
C ILE A 120 -13.72 9.79 -1.40
N SER A 121 -12.81 10.56 -0.81
CA SER A 121 -11.38 10.36 -0.91
C SER A 121 -10.71 10.62 0.44
N GLY A 122 -9.46 10.25 0.53
CA GLY A 122 -8.68 10.50 1.71
C GLY A 122 -7.32 9.84 1.68
N SER A 123 -6.64 9.93 2.80
CA SER A 123 -5.31 9.38 2.98
C SER A 123 -5.32 8.28 4.02
N THR A 124 -4.48 7.26 3.83
CA THR A 124 -4.26 6.22 4.82
C THR A 124 -2.78 6.09 5.15
N VAL A 125 -2.52 5.91 6.43
CA VAL A 125 -1.18 5.64 6.98
C VAL A 125 -1.22 4.27 7.64
N ARG A 126 -0.26 3.40 7.28
CA ARG A 126 -0.12 2.10 7.93
C ARG A 126 1.30 1.90 8.43
N LEU A 127 1.41 1.32 9.60
CA LEU A 127 2.62 0.68 10.07
C LEU A 127 2.47 -0.81 9.80
N LEU A 128 3.35 -1.36 9.00
CA LEU A 128 3.43 -2.80 8.75
C LEU A 128 4.49 -3.41 9.66
N GLU A 129 4.31 -4.64 10.06
CA GLU A 129 5.25 -5.44 10.85
C GLU A 129 5.57 -6.72 10.09
N ARG A 130 6.87 -7.01 9.95
CA ARG A 130 7.34 -8.25 9.37
C ARG A 130 7.28 -9.35 10.41
N GLN A 131 6.49 -10.38 10.13
CA GLN A 131 6.30 -11.53 11.00
C GLN A 131 7.49 -12.49 10.91
N PRO A 132 7.67 -13.41 11.88
CA PRO A 132 8.76 -14.38 11.87
C PRO A 132 8.80 -15.27 10.62
N ASP A 133 7.64 -15.52 9.99
CA ASP A 133 7.50 -16.27 8.72
C ASP A 133 7.85 -15.42 7.48
N GLY A 134 8.26 -14.15 7.69
CA GLY A 134 8.62 -13.21 6.64
C GLY A 134 7.44 -12.46 6.02
N GLN A 135 6.21 -12.75 6.41
CA GLN A 135 5.03 -12.03 5.91
C GLN A 135 4.90 -10.64 6.56
N TRP A 136 4.38 -9.70 5.79
CA TRP A 136 4.06 -8.36 6.29
C TRP A 136 2.59 -8.31 6.70
N LYS A 137 2.32 -7.80 7.91
CA LYS A 137 0.97 -7.58 8.42
C LYS A 137 0.77 -6.16 8.92
N ILE A 138 -0.46 -5.69 8.88
CA ILE A 138 -0.82 -4.35 9.34
C ILE A 138 -0.82 -4.34 10.87
N LYS A 139 0.12 -3.58 11.46
CA LYS A 139 0.21 -3.35 12.91
C LYS A 139 -0.63 -2.17 13.36
N SER A 140 -0.66 -1.12 12.54
CA SER A 140 -1.47 0.07 12.78
C SER A 140 -2.02 0.61 11.46
N HIS A 141 -3.27 1.03 11.47
CA HIS A 141 -3.96 1.57 10.30
C HIS A 141 -4.77 2.80 10.72
N ILE A 142 -4.39 3.94 10.19
CA ILE A 142 -5.07 5.22 10.35
C ILE A 142 -5.61 5.63 8.99
N PHE A 143 -6.81 6.14 8.92
CA PHE A 143 -7.30 6.79 7.71
C PHE A 143 -8.01 8.10 8.04
N VAL A 144 -7.88 9.05 7.13
CA VAL A 144 -8.47 10.38 7.22
C VAL A 144 -9.25 10.63 5.94
N LYS A 145 -10.50 11.06 6.09
CA LYS A 145 -11.33 11.47 4.97
C LYS A 145 -11.07 12.96 4.67
N GLU A 146 -10.93 13.28 3.39
CA GLU A 146 -10.87 14.65 2.86
C GLU A 146 -12.26 15.18 2.52
#